data_67ae4a114312b79ade4ee6e417a8a7b5
#
_entry.id   67ae4a114312b79ade4ee6e417a8a7b5
#
_cell.length_a   1.000
_cell.length_b   1.000
_cell.length_c   1.000
_cell.angle_alpha   90.00
_cell.angle_beta   90.00
_cell.angle_gamma   90.00
#
_symmetry.space_group_name_H-M   'P 1'
#
loop_
_entity.id
_entity.type
_entity.pdbx_description
1 polymer ?
#
loop_
_entity_poly.entity_id
_entity_poly.type
_entity_poly.pdbx_seq_one_letter_code
_entity_poly.pdbx_strand_id
1 'polypeptide(L)'
;DVYTRQTLDKALDVYAKIAKEVNASVADIIVLAGNVAIEKASGVEVPFLAGRGDATEEQTDAESFRVLEPLADGFRNYQKTEYSVSPEEMLVDKSQLLGLTAHEMTVLVGGMRSLGITKDNLGNFSEENNKLDNDFFKKLLDMNVAWRPSGNNAYEGIDKVSGEVIRTASRVDLVFGSNSQLRSLAEVYASDDANDKFVNDFI
;
A
#
# COMPACT_ATOMS: atom_id res chain seq x y z
N ASP A 1 10.53 -11.48 -7.70
CA ASP A 1 9.72 -11.30 -8.92
C ASP A 1 10.51 -10.50 -9.94
N VAL A 2 10.86 -11.13 -11.08
CA VAL A 2 11.76 -10.55 -12.11
C VAL A 2 11.19 -9.27 -12.71
N TYR A 3 9.87 -9.19 -12.85
CA TYR A 3 9.21 -8.00 -13.43
C TYR A 3 9.30 -6.77 -12.51
N THR A 4 9.18 -6.94 -11.21
CA THR A 4 9.26 -5.85 -10.24
C THR A 4 10.68 -5.29 -10.17
N ARG A 5 11.71 -6.15 -10.22
CA ARG A 5 13.12 -5.71 -10.25
C ARG A 5 13.46 -4.95 -11.51
N GLN A 6 13.06 -5.43 -12.69
CA GLN A 6 13.34 -4.74 -13.96
C GLN A 6 12.69 -3.36 -14.05
N THR A 7 11.49 -3.17 -13.45
CA THR A 7 10.81 -1.88 -13.41
C THR A 7 11.53 -0.92 -12.46
N LEU A 8 11.97 -1.43 -11.30
CA LEU A 8 12.74 -0.65 -10.32
C LEU A 8 14.09 -0.21 -10.90
N ASP A 9 14.83 -1.11 -11.53
CA ASP A 9 16.13 -0.78 -12.15
C ASP A 9 15.99 0.34 -13.18
N LYS A 10 14.97 0.27 -14.05
CA LYS A 10 14.68 1.36 -15.02
C LYS A 10 14.35 2.68 -14.34
N ALA A 11 13.58 2.66 -13.26
CA ALA A 11 13.27 3.86 -12.50
C ALA A 11 14.52 4.47 -11.87
N LEU A 12 15.38 3.65 -11.25
CA LEU A 12 16.64 4.09 -10.65
C LEU A 12 17.59 4.69 -11.69
N ASP A 13 17.68 4.11 -12.90
CA ASP A 13 18.45 4.68 -14.01
C ASP A 13 17.96 6.08 -14.41
N VAL A 14 16.65 6.30 -14.43
CA VAL A 14 16.06 7.61 -14.71
C VAL A 14 16.36 8.58 -13.57
N TYR A 15 16.19 8.17 -12.32
CA TYR A 15 16.48 9.01 -11.16
C TYR A 15 17.93 9.43 -11.07
N ALA A 16 18.87 8.53 -11.38
CA ALA A 16 20.29 8.83 -11.42
C ALA A 16 20.65 9.88 -12.51
N LYS A 17 19.97 9.84 -13.66
CA LYS A 17 20.14 10.85 -14.72
C LYS A 17 19.63 12.21 -14.26
N ILE A 18 18.43 12.27 -13.70
CA ILE A 18 17.83 13.50 -13.18
C ILE A 18 18.73 14.08 -12.08
N ALA A 19 19.16 13.25 -11.12
CA ALA A 19 20.04 13.68 -10.03
C ALA A 19 21.30 14.37 -10.54
N LYS A 20 21.94 13.80 -11.57
CA LYS A 20 23.12 14.36 -12.22
C LYS A 20 22.82 15.68 -12.93
N GLU A 21 21.70 15.80 -13.63
CA GLU A 21 21.29 17.01 -14.35
C GLU A 21 21.03 18.19 -13.42
N VAL A 22 20.41 17.93 -12.27
CA VAL A 22 20.04 18.99 -11.30
C VAL A 22 21.04 19.14 -10.15
N ASN A 23 22.13 18.37 -10.15
CA ASN A 23 23.15 18.34 -9.10
C ASN A 23 22.55 18.05 -7.70
N ALA A 24 21.68 17.06 -7.61
CA ALA A 24 21.08 16.55 -6.38
C ALA A 24 21.52 15.10 -6.11
N SER A 25 21.26 14.60 -4.88
CA SER A 25 21.46 13.18 -4.58
C SER A 25 20.38 12.31 -5.23
N VAL A 26 20.72 11.07 -5.55
CA VAL A 26 19.74 10.07 -6.01
C VAL A 26 18.71 9.80 -4.92
N ALA A 27 19.13 9.81 -3.66
CA ALA A 27 18.24 9.65 -2.50
C ALA A 27 17.15 10.73 -2.43
N ASP A 28 17.50 12.00 -2.69
CA ASP A 28 16.50 13.09 -2.75
C ASP A 28 15.57 12.92 -3.96
N ILE A 29 16.09 12.53 -5.11
CA ILE A 29 15.25 12.30 -6.30
C ILE A 29 14.27 11.13 -6.09
N ILE A 30 14.66 10.06 -5.41
CA ILE A 30 13.76 8.94 -5.07
C ILE A 30 12.60 9.43 -4.21
N VAL A 31 12.87 10.19 -3.17
CA VAL A 31 11.84 10.73 -2.27
C VAL A 31 10.92 11.71 -3.02
N LEU A 32 11.52 12.64 -3.78
CA LEU A 32 10.76 13.61 -4.57
C LEU A 32 9.85 12.91 -5.60
N ALA A 33 10.33 11.86 -6.26
CA ALA A 33 9.53 11.10 -7.22
C ALA A 33 8.32 10.41 -6.53
N GLY A 34 8.51 9.90 -5.32
CA GLY A 34 7.41 9.37 -4.49
C GLY A 34 6.38 10.46 -4.16
N ASN A 35 6.82 11.62 -3.70
CA ASN A 35 5.94 12.75 -3.41
C ASN A 35 5.14 13.18 -4.64
N VAL A 36 5.81 13.36 -5.78
CA VAL A 36 5.15 13.73 -7.06
C VAL A 36 4.11 12.68 -7.49
N ALA A 37 4.37 11.39 -7.25
CA ALA A 37 3.38 10.35 -7.55
C ALA A 37 2.14 10.47 -6.66
N ILE A 38 2.33 10.74 -5.36
CA ILE A 38 1.22 10.96 -4.41
C ILE A 38 0.47 12.25 -4.76
N GLU A 39 1.17 13.36 -5.07
CA GLU A 39 0.56 14.62 -5.51
C GLU A 39 -0.34 14.42 -6.75
N LYS A 40 0.15 13.68 -7.74
CA LYS A 40 -0.64 13.37 -8.94
C LYS A 40 -1.87 12.52 -8.65
N ALA A 41 -1.76 11.60 -7.70
CA ALA A 41 -2.86 10.71 -7.33
C ALA A 41 -3.91 11.40 -6.45
N SER A 42 -3.49 12.34 -5.59
CA SER A 42 -4.33 13.01 -4.60
C SER A 42 -4.82 14.40 -5.02
N GLY A 43 -4.05 15.09 -5.87
CA GLY A 43 -4.25 16.51 -6.16
C GLY A 43 -3.80 17.45 -5.05
N VAL A 44 -3.13 16.94 -4.02
CA VAL A 44 -2.65 17.70 -2.84
C VAL A 44 -1.13 17.75 -2.84
N GLU A 45 -0.55 18.91 -2.51
CA GLU A 45 0.89 19.10 -2.41
C GLU A 45 1.46 18.30 -1.22
N VAL A 46 2.55 17.57 -1.47
CA VAL A 46 3.27 16.78 -0.45
C VAL A 46 4.58 17.51 -0.09
N PRO A 47 4.78 17.91 1.17
CA PRO A 47 5.98 18.62 1.58
C PRO A 47 7.26 17.84 1.28
N PHE A 48 8.26 18.51 0.71
CA PHE A 48 9.55 17.91 0.39
C PHE A 48 10.68 18.64 1.14
N LEU A 49 11.50 17.86 1.83
CA LEU A 49 12.72 18.35 2.47
C LEU A 49 13.94 17.68 1.81
N ALA A 50 14.75 18.50 1.15
CA ALA A 50 16.01 18.07 0.55
C ALA A 50 17.14 17.95 1.59
N GLY A 51 18.24 17.29 1.21
CA GLY A 51 19.47 17.24 2.00
C GLY A 51 19.95 15.83 2.32
N ARG A 52 19.39 14.79 1.68
CA ARG A 52 19.91 13.43 1.77
C ARG A 52 21.18 13.31 0.93
N GLY A 53 22.15 12.54 1.44
CA GLY A 53 23.34 12.16 0.70
C GLY A 53 23.25 10.73 0.16
N ASP A 54 24.00 10.46 -0.90
CA ASP A 54 24.14 9.09 -1.40
C ASP A 54 25.32 8.42 -0.69
N ALA A 55 25.16 7.17 -0.24
CA ALA A 55 26.21 6.35 0.30
C ALA A 55 27.04 5.73 -0.83
N THR A 56 28.36 5.60 -0.62
CA THR A 56 29.23 4.81 -1.51
C THR A 56 29.14 3.33 -1.19
N GLU A 57 29.69 2.48 -2.07
CA GLU A 57 29.73 1.04 -1.84
C GLU A 57 30.50 0.69 -0.56
N GLU A 58 31.60 1.41 -0.27
CA GLU A 58 32.40 1.21 0.95
C GLU A 58 31.67 1.63 2.23
N GLN A 59 30.70 2.53 2.13
CA GLN A 59 29.86 2.98 3.24
C GLN A 59 28.64 2.08 3.46
N THR A 60 28.40 1.12 2.54
CA THR A 60 27.21 0.27 2.55
C THR A 60 27.58 -1.15 2.95
N ASP A 61 27.14 -1.59 4.11
CA ASP A 61 27.23 -3.00 4.53
C ASP A 61 26.07 -3.80 3.93
N ALA A 62 26.23 -4.16 2.64
CA ALA A 62 25.21 -4.86 1.87
C ALA A 62 24.88 -6.25 2.44
N GLU A 63 25.82 -6.91 3.12
CA GLU A 63 25.61 -8.23 3.69
C GLU A 63 24.67 -8.18 4.90
N SER A 64 24.78 -7.15 5.74
CA SER A 64 23.88 -6.91 6.85
C SER A 64 22.42 -6.68 6.43
N PHE A 65 22.18 -6.14 5.24
CA PHE A 65 20.82 -5.94 4.72
C PHE A 65 20.13 -7.25 4.32
N ARG A 66 20.88 -8.31 4.02
CA ARG A 66 20.28 -9.59 3.63
C ARG A 66 19.37 -10.19 4.70
N VAL A 67 19.73 -10.05 5.97
CA VAL A 67 18.90 -10.54 7.09
C VAL A 67 17.66 -9.68 7.35
N LEU A 68 17.64 -8.45 6.81
CA LEU A 68 16.51 -7.53 6.91
C LEU A 68 15.54 -7.66 5.73
N GLU A 69 15.83 -8.55 4.75
CA GLU A 69 14.89 -8.79 3.65
C GLU A 69 13.56 -9.30 4.19
N PRO A 70 12.43 -8.60 3.92
CA PRO A 70 11.15 -8.98 4.50
C PRO A 70 10.68 -10.32 3.94
N LEU A 71 10.34 -11.25 4.83
CA LEU A 71 9.73 -12.53 4.48
C LEU A 71 8.23 -12.37 4.21
N ALA A 72 7.64 -11.32 4.75
CA ALA A 72 6.24 -11.00 4.60
C ALA A 72 6.00 -9.51 4.86
N ASP A 73 4.93 -8.98 4.27
CA ASP A 73 4.50 -7.60 4.47
C ASP A 73 2.98 -7.52 4.32
N GLY A 74 2.26 -7.39 5.43
CA GLY A 74 0.80 -7.28 5.45
C GLY A 74 0.28 -6.04 4.73
N PHE A 75 1.05 -4.94 4.69
CA PHE A 75 0.65 -3.72 3.98
C PHE A 75 0.59 -3.93 2.47
N ARG A 76 1.51 -4.71 1.88
CA ARG A 76 1.56 -5.00 0.44
C ARG A 76 0.98 -6.35 0.05
N ASN A 77 0.33 -7.06 0.98
CA ASN A 77 -0.16 -8.43 0.78
C ASN A 77 0.94 -9.43 0.36
N TYR A 78 2.19 -9.13 0.71
CA TYR A 78 3.32 -10.00 0.39
C TYR A 78 3.55 -11.03 1.51
N GLN A 79 3.54 -12.31 1.15
CA GLN A 79 3.85 -13.40 2.05
C GLN A 79 4.58 -14.51 1.29
N LYS A 80 5.72 -14.95 1.80
CA LYS A 80 6.37 -16.18 1.31
C LYS A 80 5.55 -17.39 1.78
N THR A 81 5.45 -18.41 0.92
CA THR A 81 4.62 -19.61 1.16
C THR A 81 4.99 -20.42 2.42
N GLU A 82 6.21 -20.26 2.89
CA GLU A 82 6.76 -20.97 4.06
C GLU A 82 6.57 -20.23 5.39
N TYR A 83 5.85 -19.12 5.38
CA TYR A 83 5.66 -18.30 6.57
C TYR A 83 4.45 -18.77 7.36
N SER A 84 4.64 -19.12 8.65
CA SER A 84 3.61 -19.74 9.50
C SER A 84 2.73 -18.75 10.28
N VAL A 85 3.09 -17.47 10.28
CA VAL A 85 2.34 -16.41 10.99
C VAL A 85 1.21 -15.90 10.11
N SER A 86 0.07 -15.58 10.71
CA SER A 86 -1.09 -15.09 9.96
C SER A 86 -0.83 -13.71 9.33
N PRO A 87 -1.43 -13.41 8.17
CA PRO A 87 -1.25 -12.11 7.52
C PRO A 87 -1.65 -10.91 8.39
N GLU A 88 -2.69 -11.06 9.21
CA GLU A 88 -3.15 -10.01 10.11
C GLU A 88 -2.20 -9.79 11.30
N GLU A 89 -1.56 -10.84 11.82
CA GLU A 89 -0.49 -10.69 12.84
C GLU A 89 0.71 -9.95 12.26
N MET A 90 1.10 -10.26 11.03
CA MET A 90 2.18 -9.55 10.34
C MET A 90 1.84 -8.09 10.04
N LEU A 91 0.57 -7.78 9.77
CA LEU A 91 0.11 -6.40 9.64
C LEU A 91 0.28 -5.62 10.94
N VAL A 92 -0.13 -6.22 12.06
CA VAL A 92 -0.01 -5.58 13.39
C VAL A 92 1.46 -5.43 13.80
N ASP A 93 2.28 -6.44 13.61
CA ASP A 93 3.71 -6.40 13.90
C ASP A 93 4.41 -5.28 13.10
N LYS A 94 4.16 -5.21 11.81
CA LYS A 94 4.69 -4.15 10.95
C LYS A 94 4.20 -2.76 11.36
N SER A 95 2.93 -2.65 11.74
CA SER A 95 2.34 -1.40 12.22
C SER A 95 3.03 -0.92 13.52
N GLN A 96 3.27 -1.83 14.46
CA GLN A 96 3.99 -1.55 15.70
C GLN A 96 5.44 -1.15 15.44
N LEU A 97 6.13 -1.84 14.52
CA LEU A 97 7.49 -1.51 14.13
C LEU A 97 7.60 -0.09 13.53
N LEU A 98 6.57 0.34 12.80
CA LEU A 98 6.47 1.68 12.23
C LEU A 98 5.94 2.73 13.23
N GLY A 99 5.51 2.33 14.41
CA GLY A 99 4.92 3.21 15.41
C GLY A 99 3.53 3.74 15.05
N LEU A 100 2.79 3.03 14.18
CA LEU A 100 1.48 3.46 13.72
C LEU A 100 0.38 3.09 14.72
N THR A 101 -0.56 4.00 14.90
CA THR A 101 -1.84 3.72 15.56
C THR A 101 -2.75 2.89 14.65
N ALA A 102 -3.84 2.32 15.20
CA ALA A 102 -4.82 1.61 14.41
C ALA A 102 -5.47 2.50 13.33
N HIS A 103 -5.62 3.79 13.62
CA HIS A 103 -6.12 4.79 12.69
C HIS A 103 -5.15 4.99 11.49
N GLU A 104 -3.88 5.29 11.77
CA GLU A 104 -2.84 5.49 10.74
C GLU A 104 -2.62 4.22 9.92
N MET A 105 -2.63 3.05 10.55
CA MET A 105 -2.57 1.76 9.85
C MET A 105 -3.74 1.59 8.88
N THR A 106 -4.96 1.93 9.31
CA THR A 106 -6.17 1.82 8.47
C THR A 106 -6.06 2.73 7.25
N VAL A 107 -5.69 3.97 7.45
CA VAL A 107 -5.52 4.96 6.37
C VAL A 107 -4.42 4.53 5.39
N LEU A 108 -3.27 4.11 5.92
CA LEU A 108 -2.13 3.70 5.08
C LEU A 108 -2.49 2.49 4.22
N VAL A 109 -3.12 1.45 4.78
CA VAL A 109 -3.56 0.28 3.99
C VAL A 109 -4.57 0.68 2.93
N GLY A 110 -5.60 1.46 3.29
CA GLY A 110 -6.62 1.92 2.34
C GLY A 110 -6.02 2.69 1.17
N GLY A 111 -5.10 3.62 1.43
CA GLY A 111 -4.42 4.40 0.40
C GLY A 111 -3.49 3.55 -0.47
N MET A 112 -2.75 2.62 0.11
CA MET A 112 -1.93 1.68 -0.66
C MET A 112 -2.79 0.84 -1.61
N ARG A 113 -3.99 0.42 -1.18
CA ARG A 113 -4.93 -0.32 -2.06
C ARG A 113 -5.45 0.55 -3.20
N SER A 114 -5.85 1.79 -2.93
CA SER A 114 -6.30 2.73 -3.97
C SER A 114 -5.19 3.02 -4.99
N LEU A 115 -3.94 3.13 -4.53
CA LEU A 115 -2.77 3.33 -5.40
C LEU A 115 -2.30 2.05 -6.11
N GLY A 116 -2.93 0.91 -5.89
CA GLY A 116 -2.52 -0.37 -6.47
C GLY A 116 -1.22 -0.95 -5.90
N ILE A 117 -0.77 -0.47 -4.73
CA ILE A 117 0.42 -0.97 -4.04
C ILE A 117 0.06 -2.23 -3.27
N THR A 118 -0.16 -3.31 -3.97
CA THR A 118 -0.57 -4.60 -3.43
C THR A 118 -0.12 -5.73 -4.35
N LYS A 119 0.16 -6.90 -3.79
CA LYS A 119 0.49 -8.09 -4.57
C LYS A 119 -0.78 -8.65 -5.21
N ASP A 120 -0.64 -9.11 -6.45
CA ASP A 120 -1.72 -9.77 -7.22
C ASP A 120 -3.01 -8.94 -7.34
N ASN A 121 -2.90 -7.63 -7.21
CA ASN A 121 -4.01 -6.67 -7.28
C ASN A 121 -5.11 -6.89 -6.21
N LEU A 122 -4.82 -7.63 -5.14
CA LEU A 122 -5.78 -7.92 -4.07
C LEU A 122 -6.13 -6.64 -3.29
N GLY A 123 -7.41 -6.41 -3.08
CA GLY A 123 -7.90 -5.24 -2.35
C GLY A 123 -7.86 -3.92 -3.15
N ASN A 124 -7.38 -3.92 -4.39
CA ASN A 124 -7.51 -2.76 -5.26
C ASN A 124 -8.93 -2.68 -5.80
N PHE A 125 -9.72 -1.81 -5.21
CA PHE A 125 -11.12 -1.61 -5.58
C PHE A 125 -11.36 -0.29 -6.33
N SER A 126 -10.32 0.51 -6.55
CA SER A 126 -10.43 1.78 -7.26
C SER A 126 -10.82 1.53 -8.73
N GLU A 127 -11.74 2.34 -9.25
CA GLU A 127 -12.13 2.32 -10.66
C GLU A 127 -11.13 3.08 -11.53
N GLU A 128 -10.45 4.06 -10.94
CA GLU A 128 -9.41 4.84 -11.58
C GLU A 128 -8.04 4.39 -11.09
N ASN A 129 -7.20 3.91 -11.99
CA ASN A 129 -5.83 3.54 -11.65
C ASN A 129 -5.02 4.75 -11.15
N ASN A 130 -4.26 4.54 -10.10
CA ASN A 130 -3.36 5.53 -9.51
C ASN A 130 -4.06 6.78 -8.95
N LYS A 131 -5.29 6.66 -8.50
CA LYS A 131 -5.98 7.71 -7.77
C LYS A 131 -6.02 7.38 -6.28
N LEU A 132 -5.70 8.35 -5.45
CA LEU A 132 -5.85 8.23 -4.00
C LEU A 132 -7.27 8.65 -3.62
N ASP A 133 -8.11 7.69 -3.31
CA ASP A 133 -9.51 7.89 -2.93
C ASP A 133 -9.96 6.91 -1.83
N ASN A 134 -11.16 7.13 -1.29
CA ASN A 134 -11.74 6.31 -0.24
C ASN A 134 -12.56 5.10 -0.74
N ASP A 135 -12.44 4.76 -2.00
CA ASP A 135 -13.18 3.66 -2.63
C ASP A 135 -12.91 2.30 -1.97
N PHE A 136 -11.67 2.08 -1.49
CA PHE A 136 -11.36 0.86 -0.74
C PHE A 136 -12.36 0.61 0.39
N PHE A 137 -12.64 1.61 1.21
CA PHE A 137 -13.54 1.47 2.36
C PHE A 137 -15.00 1.34 1.94
N LYS A 138 -15.46 2.14 0.98
CA LYS A 138 -16.83 2.07 0.44
C LYS A 138 -17.14 0.68 -0.11
N LYS A 139 -16.23 0.16 -0.92
CA LYS A 139 -16.42 -1.12 -1.61
C LYS A 139 -16.16 -2.33 -0.71
N LEU A 140 -15.29 -2.19 0.31
CA LEU A 140 -15.08 -3.23 1.33
C LEU A 140 -16.34 -3.43 2.17
N LEU A 141 -17.04 -2.35 2.52
CA LEU A 141 -18.21 -2.36 3.39
C LEU A 141 -19.54 -2.53 2.62
N ASP A 142 -19.49 -2.74 1.33
CA ASP A 142 -20.67 -2.94 0.48
C ASP A 142 -21.43 -4.20 0.90
N MET A 143 -22.65 -4.00 1.45
CA MET A 143 -23.50 -5.07 1.95
C MET A 143 -24.10 -5.95 0.84
N ASN A 144 -24.01 -5.53 -0.42
CA ASN A 144 -24.44 -6.34 -1.57
C ASN A 144 -23.39 -7.38 -1.98
N VAL A 145 -22.22 -7.36 -1.38
CA VAL A 145 -21.13 -8.32 -1.67
C VAL A 145 -21.07 -9.39 -0.59
N ALA A 146 -20.94 -10.63 -1.03
CA ALA A 146 -20.61 -11.78 -0.19
C ALA A 146 -19.18 -12.24 -0.45
N TRP A 147 -18.40 -12.42 0.58
CA TRP A 147 -17.02 -12.89 0.46
C TRP A 147 -16.92 -14.39 0.62
N ARG A 148 -16.18 -15.06 -0.27
CA ARG A 148 -15.84 -16.49 -0.13
C ARG A 148 -14.34 -16.70 -0.33
N PRO A 149 -13.72 -17.67 0.38
CA PRO A 149 -12.32 -18.03 0.15
C PRO A 149 -12.10 -18.54 -1.28
N SER A 150 -11.02 -18.09 -1.93
CA SER A 150 -10.59 -18.54 -3.26
C SER A 150 -9.19 -19.16 -3.27
N GLY A 151 -8.57 -19.37 -2.11
CA GLY A 151 -7.26 -20.00 -1.89
C GLY A 151 -6.22 -19.01 -1.37
N ASN A 152 -5.13 -19.52 -0.81
CA ASN A 152 -3.91 -18.77 -0.38
C ASN A 152 -4.12 -17.32 0.11
N ASN A 153 -4.91 -17.13 1.17
CA ASN A 153 -5.24 -15.80 1.73
C ASN A 153 -6.01 -14.87 0.79
N ALA A 154 -6.52 -15.37 -0.33
CA ALA A 154 -7.35 -14.62 -1.27
C ALA A 154 -8.84 -14.94 -1.09
N TYR A 155 -9.67 -13.94 -1.35
CA TYR A 155 -11.12 -14.02 -1.28
C TYR A 155 -11.73 -13.39 -2.53
N GLU A 156 -12.84 -13.94 -2.98
CA GLU A 156 -13.68 -13.40 -4.03
C GLU A 156 -14.91 -12.71 -3.43
N GLY A 157 -15.13 -11.48 -3.83
CA GLY A 157 -16.35 -10.73 -3.55
C GLY A 157 -17.39 -10.96 -4.64
N ILE A 158 -18.50 -11.57 -4.25
CA ILE A 158 -19.58 -11.99 -5.14
C ILE A 158 -20.74 -11.04 -4.97
N ASP A 159 -21.20 -10.46 -6.06
CA ASP A 159 -22.47 -9.71 -6.07
C ASP A 159 -23.63 -10.65 -5.76
N LYS A 160 -24.42 -10.32 -4.73
CA LYS A 160 -25.52 -11.17 -4.24
C LYS A 160 -26.69 -11.29 -5.21
N VAL A 161 -26.79 -10.36 -6.17
CA VAL A 161 -27.89 -10.33 -7.14
C VAL A 161 -27.52 -11.11 -8.39
N SER A 162 -26.35 -10.80 -8.98
CA SER A 162 -25.90 -11.46 -10.22
C SER A 162 -25.21 -12.80 -9.98
N GLY A 163 -24.62 -13.01 -8.80
CA GLY A 163 -23.78 -14.16 -8.50
C GLY A 163 -22.38 -14.09 -9.11
N GLU A 164 -22.03 -12.99 -9.74
CA GLU A 164 -20.74 -12.80 -10.39
C GLU A 164 -19.67 -12.37 -9.41
N VAL A 165 -18.41 -12.77 -9.69
CA VAL A 165 -17.24 -12.26 -8.96
C VAL A 165 -16.93 -10.86 -9.47
N ILE A 166 -17.01 -9.86 -8.61
CA ILE A 166 -16.81 -8.45 -8.97
C ILE A 166 -15.56 -7.84 -8.40
N ARG A 167 -14.92 -8.48 -7.41
CA ARG A 167 -13.67 -8.00 -6.80
C ARG A 167 -12.94 -9.13 -6.08
N THR A 168 -11.66 -8.88 -5.77
CA THR A 168 -10.84 -9.80 -4.99
C THR A 168 -10.16 -9.07 -3.84
N ALA A 169 -10.01 -9.73 -2.71
CA ALA A 169 -9.38 -9.16 -1.52
C ALA A 169 -8.46 -10.19 -0.86
N SER A 170 -7.55 -9.70 -0.04
CA SER A 170 -6.79 -10.56 0.87
C SER A 170 -7.52 -10.72 2.21
N ARG A 171 -7.02 -11.65 3.02
CA ARG A 171 -7.45 -11.79 4.41
C ARG A 171 -7.20 -10.50 5.22
N VAL A 172 -6.07 -9.83 4.96
CA VAL A 172 -5.74 -8.53 5.58
C VAL A 172 -6.79 -7.47 5.24
N ASP A 173 -7.21 -7.39 3.97
CA ASP A 173 -8.22 -6.41 3.56
C ASP A 173 -9.54 -6.62 4.29
N LEU A 174 -9.96 -7.89 4.42
CA LEU A 174 -11.24 -8.22 5.05
C LEU A 174 -11.27 -7.99 6.57
N VAL A 175 -10.11 -7.94 7.23
CA VAL A 175 -10.03 -7.60 8.66
C VAL A 175 -10.55 -6.18 8.93
N PHE A 176 -10.34 -5.23 8.01
CA PHE A 176 -10.88 -3.87 8.13
C PHE A 176 -12.42 -3.81 8.03
N GLY A 177 -13.06 -4.84 7.49
CA GLY A 177 -14.51 -4.97 7.47
C GLY A 177 -15.09 -5.88 8.56
N SER A 178 -14.26 -6.68 9.24
CA SER A 178 -14.72 -7.73 10.18
C SER A 178 -14.28 -7.52 11.63
N ASN A 179 -13.13 -6.90 11.88
CA ASN A 179 -12.72 -6.53 13.22
C ASN A 179 -13.50 -5.28 13.69
N SER A 180 -14.12 -5.31 14.85
CA SER A 180 -15.02 -4.24 15.31
C SER A 180 -14.35 -2.86 15.42
N GLN A 181 -13.10 -2.79 15.85
CA GLN A 181 -12.35 -1.53 15.97
C GLN A 181 -11.95 -0.99 14.58
N LEU A 182 -11.37 -1.84 13.74
CA LEU A 182 -10.93 -1.45 12.41
C LEU A 182 -12.12 -1.13 11.50
N ARG A 183 -13.23 -1.86 11.66
CA ARG A 183 -14.46 -1.59 10.92
C ARG A 183 -15.04 -0.22 11.26
N SER A 184 -15.06 0.19 12.52
CA SER A 184 -15.54 1.53 12.87
C SER A 184 -14.67 2.65 12.28
N LEU A 185 -13.36 2.45 12.16
CA LEU A 185 -12.47 3.36 11.44
C LEU A 185 -12.77 3.35 9.92
N ALA A 186 -12.94 2.17 9.35
CA ALA A 186 -13.28 2.02 7.93
C ALA A 186 -14.63 2.68 7.60
N GLU A 187 -15.63 2.59 8.47
CA GLU A 187 -16.94 3.24 8.30
C GLU A 187 -16.85 4.77 8.28
N VAL A 188 -15.93 5.37 9.05
CA VAL A 188 -15.68 6.82 8.99
C VAL A 188 -15.19 7.21 7.59
N TYR A 189 -14.24 6.46 7.03
CA TYR A 189 -13.71 6.76 5.70
C TYR A 189 -14.62 6.33 4.55
N ALA A 190 -15.54 5.42 4.78
CA ALA A 190 -16.53 4.99 3.78
C ALA A 190 -17.66 6.02 3.56
N SER A 191 -17.76 7.06 4.39
CA SER A 191 -18.76 8.11 4.21
C SER A 191 -18.54 8.87 2.90
N ASP A 192 -19.63 9.32 2.27
CA ASP A 192 -19.58 9.95 0.95
C ASP A 192 -18.79 11.27 0.92
N ASP A 193 -18.78 11.97 2.03
CA ASP A 193 -18.06 13.25 2.22
C ASP A 193 -16.66 13.06 2.83
N ALA A 194 -16.20 11.82 3.05
CA ALA A 194 -14.95 11.56 3.76
C ALA A 194 -13.70 11.53 2.86
N ASN A 195 -13.82 11.70 1.55
CA ASN A 195 -12.67 11.59 0.64
C ASN A 195 -11.55 12.57 0.97
N ASP A 196 -11.88 13.85 1.17
CA ASP A 196 -10.87 14.86 1.48
C ASP A 196 -10.21 14.60 2.83
N LYS A 197 -10.99 14.16 3.83
CA LYS A 197 -10.44 13.74 5.11
C LYS A 197 -9.47 12.58 4.94
N PHE A 198 -9.86 11.56 4.18
CA PHE A 198 -9.02 10.39 3.93
C PHE A 198 -7.69 10.76 3.26
N VAL A 199 -7.74 11.59 2.22
CA VAL A 199 -6.54 12.07 1.50
C VAL A 199 -5.62 12.84 2.44
N ASN A 200 -6.16 13.77 3.24
CA ASN A 200 -5.38 14.55 4.19
C ASN A 200 -4.76 13.70 5.31
N ASP A 201 -5.48 12.68 5.78
CA ASP A 201 -4.98 11.79 6.84
C ASP A 201 -3.92 10.81 6.28
N PHE A 202 -3.91 10.55 4.97
CA PHE A 202 -2.91 9.69 4.31
C PHE A 202 -1.58 10.41 4.08
N ILE A 203 -1.61 11.72 3.76
CA ILE A 203 -0.43 12.57 3.50
C ILE A 203 0.23 13.01 4.80
#